data_9baa5f093cd433cf56f40a1def818697
#
_entry.id   9baa5f093cd433cf56f40a1def818697
#
_cell.length_a   1.000
_cell.length_b   1.000
_cell.length_c   1.000
_cell.angle_alpha   90.00
_cell.angle_beta   90.00
_cell.angle_gamma   90.00
#
_symmetry.space_group_name_H-M   'P 1'
#
loop_
_entity.id
_entity.type
_entity.pdbx_description
1 polymer ?
#
loop_
_entity_poly.entity_id
_entity_poly.type
_entity_poly.pdbx_seq_one_letter_code
_entity_poly.pdbx_strand_id
1 'polypeptide(L)'
;MIRLVWLFILAAGLAAGAAILSGQQGEVAIRLGSAEYRMAPAVAAALCVLAVALLLGLWRLAGLVFDLPGAMSRARRERRRRARYLSLARGMVAVAAGDAREAKRHAAKAKSKSGKRGGGEEPLLAQLLNAQTAQLDGDEVAAARAYADMLGAEETEFLGLRGLFVLATRRGDKEAARRYAARAFQLRPQTPWVAAAAFDLEAAAGDWAAAEKALMGQARAKLLEPGVVARRRAVLAAAAARDRLTAGRPEQALKLANAALKVSPGLLEAALAAAAAWRAEGRPKRAAQVLERAWEAEPHPALATAYAAIAQPGGRGVERLSALKPGHPESRLLMAARAASRGAYHEIETILGPLLDGVPSARAARLMADAAAAQGDREAARLWADRALGAPRDGVWRCTACGHESPEWGPVCAGCGAFDTAAWRDPTHPVTPALAGDAATLLYRLTPPQNMMAGADLPAPRPD
;
A
#
# COMPACT_ATOMS: atom_id res chain seq x y z
N MET A 1 51.23 -17.70 27.02
CA MET A 1 52.65 -17.47 26.80
C MET A 1 53.28 -16.79 28.03
N ILE A 2 52.87 -15.61 28.47
CA ILE A 2 53.43 -14.86 29.62
C ILE A 2 53.46 -15.69 30.92
N ARG A 3 52.46 -16.49 31.20
CA ARG A 3 52.39 -17.36 32.41
C ARG A 3 53.41 -18.52 32.38
N LEU A 4 53.75 -19.04 31.22
CA LEU A 4 54.78 -20.06 31.04
C LEU A 4 56.18 -19.48 31.29
N VAL A 5 56.44 -18.25 30.87
CA VAL A 5 57.68 -17.52 31.10
C VAL A 5 57.90 -17.27 32.60
N TRP A 6 56.83 -16.85 33.33
CA TRP A 6 56.89 -16.67 34.78
C TRP A 6 57.16 -17.98 35.55
N LEU A 7 56.57 -19.10 35.10
CA LEU A 7 56.79 -20.42 35.67
C LEU A 7 58.25 -20.86 35.45
N PHE A 8 58.81 -20.58 34.28
CA PHE A 8 60.20 -20.88 33.94
C PHE A 8 61.17 -20.03 34.77
N ILE A 9 60.88 -18.75 34.96
CA ILE A 9 61.70 -17.83 35.80
C ILE A 9 61.68 -18.29 37.26
N LEU A 10 60.51 -18.68 37.77
CA LEU A 10 60.32 -19.17 39.16
C LEU A 10 61.02 -20.50 39.37
N ALA A 11 60.94 -21.44 38.40
CA ALA A 11 61.69 -22.73 38.44
C ALA A 11 63.18 -22.54 38.36
N ALA A 12 63.65 -21.63 37.47
CA ALA A 12 65.09 -21.31 37.37
C ALA A 12 65.63 -20.63 38.62
N GLY A 13 64.85 -19.72 39.26
CA GLY A 13 65.17 -19.09 40.51
C GLY A 13 65.29 -20.08 41.70
N LEU A 14 64.34 -21.05 41.75
CA LEU A 14 64.37 -22.11 42.72
C LEU A 14 65.53 -23.10 42.51
N ALA A 15 65.86 -23.43 41.27
CA ALA A 15 67.01 -24.25 40.95
C ALA A 15 68.34 -23.60 41.27
N ALA A 16 68.49 -22.29 41.00
CA ALA A 16 69.62 -21.50 41.40
C ALA A 16 69.75 -21.40 42.92
N GLY A 17 68.68 -21.18 43.63
CA GLY A 17 68.65 -21.16 45.10
C GLY A 17 69.07 -22.51 45.69
N ALA A 18 68.59 -23.63 45.13
CA ALA A 18 68.99 -24.99 45.55
C ALA A 18 70.45 -25.26 45.30
N ALA A 19 71.03 -24.77 44.17
CA ALA A 19 72.45 -24.91 43.83
C ALA A 19 73.34 -24.12 44.80
N ILE A 20 72.92 -22.94 45.26
CA ILE A 20 73.63 -22.15 46.28
C ILE A 20 73.63 -22.81 47.63
N LEU A 21 72.48 -23.39 48.06
CA LEU A 21 72.36 -24.12 49.31
C LEU A 21 73.06 -25.48 49.34
N SER A 22 73.29 -26.11 48.19
CA SER A 22 74.05 -27.35 48.15
C SER A 22 75.57 -27.20 48.39
N GLY A 23 76.13 -25.98 48.37
CA GLY A 23 77.53 -25.68 48.72
C GLY A 23 77.79 -25.41 50.22
N GLN A 24 76.73 -25.39 51.05
CA GLN A 24 76.86 -25.18 52.51
C GLN A 24 76.88 -26.53 53.27
N GLN A 25 77.89 -26.80 54.04
CA GLN A 25 77.99 -27.93 54.97
C GLN A 25 77.15 -27.65 56.20
N GLY A 26 75.90 -28.16 56.18
CA GLY A 26 74.94 -28.09 57.29
C GLY A 26 73.87 -29.17 57.19
N GLU A 27 73.23 -29.56 58.30
CA GLU A 27 72.05 -30.48 58.33
C GLU A 27 70.81 -29.69 58.63
N VAL A 28 69.76 -29.90 57.81
CA VAL A 28 68.43 -29.31 58.08
C VAL A 28 67.64 -30.35 58.90
N ALA A 29 67.30 -30.05 60.14
CA ALA A 29 66.48 -30.89 60.97
C ALA A 29 65.03 -30.40 60.95
N ILE A 30 64.11 -31.20 60.43
CA ILE A 30 62.67 -30.92 60.44
C ILE A 30 62.02 -31.76 61.51
N ARG A 31 61.41 -31.14 62.54
CA ARG A 31 60.63 -31.83 63.58
C ARG A 31 59.16 -31.89 63.19
N LEU A 32 58.65 -33.09 62.92
CA LEU A 32 57.23 -33.34 62.75
C LEU A 32 56.75 -34.21 63.94
N GLY A 33 56.13 -33.57 64.93
CA GLY A 33 55.69 -34.25 66.16
C GLY A 33 56.86 -34.84 66.97
N SER A 34 56.93 -36.14 67.17
CA SER A 34 57.95 -36.84 67.99
C SER A 34 59.14 -37.37 67.12
N ALA A 35 59.14 -37.18 65.80
CA ALA A 35 60.20 -37.64 64.93
C ALA A 35 61.05 -36.48 64.41
N GLU A 36 62.42 -36.58 64.55
CA GLU A 36 63.38 -35.64 63.94
C GLU A 36 63.94 -36.28 62.65
N TYR A 37 63.67 -35.62 61.51
CA TYR A 37 64.26 -36.01 60.23
C TYR A 37 65.41 -35.08 59.91
N ARG A 38 66.66 -35.62 59.92
CA ARG A 38 67.88 -34.94 59.53
C ARG A 38 68.19 -35.23 58.05
N MET A 39 68.23 -34.19 57.24
CA MET A 39 68.55 -34.38 55.80
C MET A 39 69.50 -33.29 55.28
N ALA A 40 70.22 -33.58 54.23
CA ALA A 40 71.08 -32.60 53.56
C ALA A 40 70.24 -31.42 53.02
N PRO A 41 70.70 -30.14 53.11
CA PRO A 41 69.99 -28.97 52.65
C PRO A 41 69.48 -29.06 51.19
N ALA A 42 70.26 -29.72 50.33
CA ALA A 42 69.90 -29.98 48.97
C ALA A 42 68.63 -30.88 48.81
N VAL A 43 68.48 -31.88 49.68
CA VAL A 43 67.29 -32.78 49.64
C VAL A 43 66.05 -32.03 50.16
N ALA A 44 66.22 -31.24 51.23
CA ALA A 44 65.09 -30.42 51.71
C ALA A 44 64.61 -29.39 50.65
N ALA A 45 65.54 -28.74 49.93
CA ALA A 45 65.21 -27.81 48.86
C ALA A 45 64.53 -28.53 47.68
N ALA A 46 64.97 -29.72 47.29
CA ALA A 46 64.35 -30.49 46.23
C ALA A 46 62.91 -30.94 46.57
N LEU A 47 62.66 -31.34 47.85
CA LEU A 47 61.33 -31.67 48.34
C LEU A 47 60.37 -30.44 48.34
N CYS A 48 60.90 -29.27 48.75
CA CYS A 48 60.12 -28.02 48.70
C CYS A 48 59.74 -27.65 47.26
N VAL A 49 60.69 -27.75 46.30
CA VAL A 49 60.43 -27.50 44.88
C VAL A 49 59.36 -28.51 44.34
N LEU A 50 59.48 -29.77 44.68
CA LEU A 50 58.54 -30.79 44.26
C LEU A 50 57.11 -30.52 44.86
N ALA A 51 57.06 -30.17 46.16
CA ALA A 51 55.80 -29.84 46.80
C ALA A 51 55.14 -28.60 46.19
N VAL A 52 55.88 -27.52 45.89
CA VAL A 52 55.36 -26.35 45.18
C VAL A 52 54.90 -26.68 43.78
N ALA A 53 55.69 -27.48 43.03
CA ALA A 53 55.29 -27.92 41.69
C ALA A 53 54.02 -28.75 41.67
N LEU A 54 53.87 -29.65 42.64
CA LEU A 54 52.64 -30.45 42.85
C LEU A 54 51.44 -29.59 43.23
N LEU A 55 51.60 -28.62 44.15
CA LEU A 55 50.55 -27.67 44.53
C LEU A 55 50.13 -26.82 43.35
N LEU A 56 51.05 -26.29 42.54
CA LEU A 56 50.77 -25.53 41.34
C LEU A 56 50.10 -26.40 40.28
N GLY A 57 50.51 -27.65 40.13
CA GLY A 57 49.87 -28.61 39.21
C GLY A 57 48.44 -28.90 39.61
N LEU A 58 48.18 -29.18 40.91
CA LEU A 58 46.85 -29.40 41.45
C LEU A 58 45.95 -28.18 41.31
N TRP A 59 46.46 -26.98 41.62
CA TRP A 59 45.71 -25.76 41.44
C TRP A 59 45.32 -25.48 40.00
N ARG A 60 46.25 -25.78 39.06
CA ARG A 60 45.99 -25.69 37.63
C ARG A 60 45.00 -26.71 37.13
N LEU A 61 45.06 -27.95 37.65
CA LEU A 61 44.10 -29.01 37.36
C LEU A 61 42.70 -28.66 37.90
N ALA A 62 42.64 -28.13 39.11
CA ALA A 62 41.40 -27.63 39.69
C ALA A 62 40.81 -26.48 38.87
N GLY A 63 41.61 -25.50 38.43
CA GLY A 63 41.17 -24.40 37.53
C GLY A 63 40.59 -24.95 36.20
N LEU A 64 41.24 -25.97 35.62
CA LEU A 64 40.77 -26.58 34.38
C LEU A 64 39.38 -27.26 34.58
N VAL A 65 39.24 -27.95 35.71
CA VAL A 65 37.96 -28.65 36.09
C VAL A 65 36.84 -27.63 36.39
N PHE A 66 37.14 -26.50 37.05
CA PHE A 66 36.15 -25.48 37.36
C PHE A 66 35.80 -24.60 36.13
N ASP A 67 36.69 -24.41 35.16
CA ASP A 67 36.42 -23.69 33.93
C ASP A 67 35.68 -24.53 32.86
N LEU A 68 35.76 -25.85 32.89
CA LEU A 68 35.08 -26.77 31.98
C LEU A 68 33.56 -26.56 31.90
N PRO A 69 32.81 -26.41 33.04
CA PRO A 69 31.36 -26.17 32.99
C PRO A 69 31.02 -24.87 32.27
N GLY A 70 31.82 -23.81 32.47
CA GLY A 70 31.65 -22.52 31.84
C GLY A 70 31.90 -22.58 30.32
N ALA A 71 32.94 -23.25 29.87
CA ALA A 71 33.26 -23.45 28.46
C ALA A 71 32.20 -24.32 27.75
N MET A 72 31.77 -25.42 28.40
CA MET A 72 30.68 -26.27 27.89
C MET A 72 29.35 -25.54 27.80
N SER A 73 29.01 -24.73 28.79
CA SER A 73 27.77 -23.95 28.77
C SER A 73 27.78 -22.90 27.66
N ARG A 74 28.89 -22.23 27.41
CA ARG A 74 29.09 -21.30 26.28
C ARG A 74 29.00 -22.01 24.94
N ALA A 75 29.67 -23.12 24.76
CA ALA A 75 29.60 -23.93 23.54
C ALA A 75 28.19 -24.48 23.26
N ARG A 76 27.48 -24.95 24.30
CA ARG A 76 26.08 -25.38 24.19
C ARG A 76 25.15 -24.23 23.82
N ARG A 77 25.34 -23.03 24.38
CA ARG A 77 24.57 -21.82 24.01
C ARG A 77 24.82 -21.44 22.56
N GLU A 78 26.04 -21.43 22.10
CA GLU A 78 26.41 -21.11 20.71
C GLU A 78 25.84 -22.14 19.72
N ARG A 79 25.96 -23.45 20.01
CA ARG A 79 25.34 -24.50 19.19
C ARG A 79 23.81 -24.37 19.13
N ARG A 80 23.15 -24.03 20.25
CA ARG A 80 21.70 -23.77 20.29
C ARG A 80 21.34 -22.53 19.47
N ARG A 81 22.11 -21.45 19.54
CA ARG A 81 21.91 -20.23 18.76
C ARG A 81 22.04 -20.51 17.25
N ARG A 82 23.11 -21.17 16.82
CA ARG A 82 23.27 -21.58 15.41
C ARG A 82 22.15 -22.50 14.93
N ALA A 83 21.74 -23.48 15.74
CA ALA A 83 20.64 -24.40 15.39
C ALA A 83 19.29 -23.68 15.27
N ARG A 84 19.05 -22.63 16.07
CA ARG A 84 17.85 -21.77 15.95
C ARG A 84 17.88 -20.95 14.67
N TYR A 85 18.98 -20.26 14.43
CA TYR A 85 19.16 -19.46 13.22
C TYR A 85 18.99 -20.30 11.94
N LEU A 86 19.57 -21.48 11.89
CA LEU A 86 19.38 -22.42 10.77
C LEU A 86 17.93 -22.89 10.65
N SER A 87 17.22 -23.09 11.77
CA SER A 87 15.79 -23.42 11.73
C SER A 87 14.96 -22.28 11.18
N LEU A 88 15.24 -21.04 11.58
CA LEU A 88 14.57 -19.85 11.05
C LEU A 88 14.84 -19.68 9.54
N ALA A 89 16.11 -19.78 9.13
CA ALA A 89 16.49 -19.66 7.72
C ALA A 89 15.78 -20.75 6.85
N ARG A 90 15.81 -22.00 7.28
CA ARG A 90 15.11 -23.10 6.58
C ARG A 90 13.60 -22.93 6.58
N GLY A 91 13.03 -22.42 7.68
CA GLY A 91 11.61 -22.10 7.75
C GLY A 91 11.22 -20.99 6.75
N MET A 92 12.03 -19.95 6.62
CA MET A 92 11.78 -18.88 5.63
C MET A 92 11.92 -19.40 4.19
N VAL A 93 12.90 -20.28 3.92
CA VAL A 93 13.02 -20.94 2.62
C VAL A 93 11.79 -21.80 2.32
N ALA A 94 11.29 -22.56 3.30
CA ALA A 94 10.08 -23.35 3.13
C ALA A 94 8.84 -22.49 2.87
N VAL A 95 8.71 -21.33 3.54
CA VAL A 95 7.65 -20.35 3.24
C VAL A 95 7.77 -19.84 1.82
N ALA A 96 8.97 -19.47 1.38
CA ALA A 96 9.20 -18.99 0.02
C ALA A 96 8.93 -20.07 -1.05
N ALA A 97 9.18 -21.35 -0.71
CA ALA A 97 8.87 -22.50 -1.55
C ALA A 97 7.38 -22.92 -1.52
N GLY A 98 6.55 -22.30 -0.65
CA GLY A 98 5.14 -22.68 -0.50
C GLY A 98 4.91 -23.96 0.31
N ASP A 99 5.93 -24.50 0.98
CA ASP A 99 5.79 -25.73 1.81
C ASP A 99 5.35 -25.37 3.24
N ALA A 100 4.03 -25.35 3.44
CA ALA A 100 3.42 -25.05 4.74
C ALA A 100 3.83 -26.08 5.82
N ARG A 101 3.98 -27.35 5.48
CA ARG A 101 4.32 -28.41 6.45
C ARG A 101 5.74 -28.25 6.97
N GLU A 102 6.68 -28.02 6.08
CA GLU A 102 8.08 -27.82 6.46
C GLU A 102 8.28 -26.50 7.19
N ALA A 103 7.62 -25.42 6.75
CA ALA A 103 7.60 -24.13 7.43
C ALA A 103 7.11 -24.27 8.88
N LYS A 104 5.99 -24.95 9.11
CA LYS A 104 5.40 -25.21 10.43
C LYS A 104 6.35 -26.01 11.34
N ARG A 105 7.00 -27.04 10.79
CA ARG A 105 7.99 -27.84 11.52
C ARG A 105 9.19 -27.01 11.98
N HIS A 106 9.68 -26.13 11.11
CA HIS A 106 10.81 -25.25 11.43
C HIS A 106 10.42 -24.11 12.37
N ALA A 107 9.24 -23.53 12.24
CA ALA A 107 8.68 -22.55 13.17
C ALA A 107 8.54 -23.11 14.59
N ALA A 108 8.01 -24.32 14.73
CA ALA A 108 7.90 -25.02 16.02
C ALA A 108 9.29 -25.28 16.65
N LYS A 109 10.28 -25.72 15.84
CA LYS A 109 11.66 -25.90 16.32
C LYS A 109 12.33 -24.60 16.75
N ALA A 110 12.06 -23.49 16.07
CA ALA A 110 12.56 -22.18 16.46
C ALA A 110 11.96 -21.73 17.79
N LYS A 111 10.65 -21.92 17.97
CA LYS A 111 9.93 -21.59 19.21
C LYS A 111 10.36 -22.43 20.41
N SER A 112 10.51 -23.76 20.25
CA SER A 112 10.87 -24.68 21.35
C SER A 112 12.27 -24.44 21.92
N LYS A 113 13.18 -23.86 21.13
CA LYS A 113 14.54 -23.55 21.53
C LYS A 113 14.71 -22.10 22.05
N SER A 114 13.66 -21.30 22.05
CA SER A 114 13.67 -19.92 22.53
C SER A 114 13.54 -19.93 24.06
N GLY A 115 14.65 -19.69 24.76
CA GLY A 115 14.63 -19.51 26.23
C GLY A 115 14.09 -18.12 26.57
N LYS A 116 13.46 -17.96 27.74
CA LYS A 116 12.85 -16.72 28.27
C LYS A 116 13.78 -15.47 28.37
N ARG A 117 15.05 -15.56 27.97
CA ARG A 117 16.07 -14.50 28.09
C ARG A 117 16.80 -14.14 26.80
N GLY A 118 16.25 -14.43 25.62
CA GLY A 118 16.86 -14.06 24.36
C GLY A 118 16.49 -12.63 23.97
N GLY A 119 17.29 -11.63 24.37
CA GLY A 119 17.26 -10.31 23.76
C GLY A 119 17.95 -10.36 22.40
N GLY A 120 17.35 -9.77 21.36
CA GLY A 120 17.94 -9.65 20.02
C GLY A 120 16.93 -9.88 18.89
N GLU A 121 17.39 -9.83 17.64
CA GLU A 121 16.57 -9.95 16.41
C GLU A 121 15.91 -11.34 16.22
N GLU A 122 16.38 -12.38 16.92
CA GLU A 122 15.82 -13.75 16.81
C GLU A 122 14.32 -13.86 17.13
N PRO A 123 13.78 -13.20 18.19
CA PRO A 123 12.35 -13.23 18.48
C PRO A 123 11.51 -12.64 17.35
N LEU A 124 11.98 -11.56 16.71
CA LEU A 124 11.29 -10.87 15.63
C LEU A 124 11.18 -11.73 14.38
N LEU A 125 12.27 -12.41 14.00
CA LEU A 125 12.27 -13.36 12.86
C LEU A 125 11.37 -14.56 13.13
N ALA A 126 11.31 -15.03 14.37
CA ALA A 126 10.43 -16.15 14.75
C ALA A 126 8.95 -15.75 14.68
N GLN A 127 8.60 -14.52 15.09
CA GLN A 127 7.25 -13.99 14.95
C GLN A 127 6.85 -13.88 13.47
N LEU A 128 7.72 -13.33 12.63
CA LEU A 128 7.48 -13.24 11.19
C LEU A 128 7.27 -14.61 10.56
N LEU A 129 8.15 -15.58 10.87
CA LEU A 129 8.01 -16.96 10.38
C LEU A 129 6.69 -17.59 10.81
N ASN A 130 6.26 -17.40 12.07
CA ASN A 130 4.98 -17.91 12.57
C ASN A 130 3.80 -17.29 11.80
N ALA A 131 3.82 -15.98 11.59
CA ALA A 131 2.75 -15.27 10.89
C ALA A 131 2.64 -15.73 9.42
N GLN A 132 3.77 -15.83 8.73
CA GLN A 132 3.82 -16.29 7.33
C GLN A 132 3.43 -17.77 7.20
N THR A 133 3.86 -18.61 8.16
CA THR A 133 3.49 -20.02 8.18
C THR A 133 1.99 -20.21 8.38
N ALA A 134 1.38 -19.49 9.32
CA ALA A 134 -0.06 -19.51 9.55
C ALA A 134 -0.84 -19.04 8.31
N GLN A 135 -0.35 -17.99 7.66
CA GLN A 135 -0.94 -17.49 6.41
C GLN A 135 -0.85 -18.51 5.27
N LEU A 136 0.26 -19.21 5.15
CA LEU A 136 0.47 -20.26 4.14
C LEU A 136 -0.39 -21.51 4.41
N ASP A 137 -0.59 -21.86 5.69
CA ASP A 137 -1.44 -22.96 6.13
C ASP A 137 -2.95 -22.65 6.01
N GLY A 138 -3.31 -21.42 5.65
CA GLY A 138 -4.70 -20.96 5.55
C GLY A 138 -5.37 -20.65 6.89
N ASP A 139 -4.64 -20.71 8.01
CA ASP A 139 -5.14 -20.33 9.33
C ASP A 139 -5.10 -18.80 9.50
N GLU A 140 -6.14 -18.17 8.97
CA GLU A 140 -6.25 -16.69 9.01
C GLU A 140 -6.34 -16.14 10.44
N VAL A 141 -6.89 -16.91 11.39
CA VAL A 141 -7.02 -16.47 12.78
C VAL A 141 -5.67 -16.48 13.47
N ALA A 142 -4.89 -17.53 13.29
CA ALA A 142 -3.53 -17.60 13.81
C ALA A 142 -2.61 -16.58 13.13
N ALA A 143 -2.74 -16.37 11.82
CA ALA A 143 -2.00 -15.35 11.08
C ALA A 143 -2.31 -13.94 11.60
N ALA A 144 -3.60 -13.60 11.77
CA ALA A 144 -4.02 -12.31 12.28
C ALA A 144 -3.48 -12.04 13.71
N ARG A 145 -3.53 -13.04 14.59
CA ARG A 145 -2.95 -12.93 15.95
C ARG A 145 -1.44 -12.70 15.88
N ALA A 146 -0.73 -13.49 15.07
CA ALA A 146 0.72 -13.38 14.96
C ALA A 146 1.15 -12.01 14.38
N TYR A 147 0.42 -11.47 13.38
CA TYR A 147 0.67 -10.12 12.87
C TYR A 147 0.28 -9.03 13.88
N ALA A 148 -0.78 -9.23 14.69
CA ALA A 148 -1.15 -8.29 15.75
C ALA A 148 -0.09 -8.22 16.84
N ASP A 149 0.49 -9.37 17.24
CA ASP A 149 1.60 -9.41 18.20
C ASP A 149 2.83 -8.62 17.72
N MET A 150 3.02 -8.51 16.40
CA MET A 150 4.11 -7.73 15.80
C MET A 150 3.91 -6.21 15.91
N LEU A 151 2.70 -5.74 16.21
CA LEU A 151 2.43 -4.30 16.40
C LEU A 151 3.02 -3.76 17.71
N GLY A 152 3.40 -4.63 18.64
CA GLY A 152 3.96 -4.24 19.93
C GLY A 152 5.44 -3.84 19.90
N ALA A 153 6.15 -3.99 18.78
CA ALA A 153 7.56 -3.65 18.65
C ALA A 153 7.78 -2.80 17.39
N GLU A 154 8.51 -1.69 17.54
CA GLU A 154 8.75 -0.70 16.48
C GLU A 154 9.37 -1.33 15.22
N GLU A 155 10.28 -2.27 15.40
CA GLU A 155 10.98 -2.94 14.31
C GLU A 155 10.06 -3.82 13.45
N THR A 156 8.99 -4.37 14.03
CA THR A 156 8.05 -5.28 13.36
C THR A 156 6.69 -4.67 13.08
N GLU A 157 6.34 -3.52 13.67
CA GLU A 157 5.04 -2.86 13.51
C GLU A 157 4.65 -2.75 12.03
N PHE A 158 5.58 -2.29 11.20
CA PHE A 158 5.31 -2.09 9.77
C PHE A 158 4.99 -3.40 9.03
N LEU A 159 5.67 -4.50 9.37
CA LEU A 159 5.40 -5.82 8.80
C LEU A 159 4.08 -6.38 9.30
N GLY A 160 3.78 -6.21 10.59
CA GLY A 160 2.49 -6.58 11.18
C GLY A 160 1.33 -5.88 10.49
N LEU A 161 1.44 -4.55 10.30
CA LEU A 161 0.45 -3.75 9.57
C LEU A 161 0.25 -4.25 8.14
N ARG A 162 1.33 -4.58 7.41
CA ARG A 162 1.22 -5.14 6.07
C ARG A 162 0.47 -6.48 6.06
N GLY A 163 0.79 -7.38 7.00
CA GLY A 163 0.11 -8.67 7.11
C GLY A 163 -1.39 -8.51 7.40
N LEU A 164 -1.74 -7.68 8.39
CA LEU A 164 -3.13 -7.38 8.75
C LEU A 164 -3.90 -6.70 7.61
N PHE A 165 -3.25 -5.78 6.90
CA PHE A 165 -3.81 -5.14 5.72
C PHE A 165 -4.19 -6.16 4.63
N VAL A 166 -3.28 -7.09 4.32
CA VAL A 166 -3.53 -8.14 3.32
C VAL A 166 -4.69 -9.06 3.75
N LEU A 167 -4.74 -9.44 5.03
CA LEU A 167 -5.83 -10.26 5.57
C LEU A 167 -7.16 -9.52 5.52
N ALA A 168 -7.21 -8.24 5.92
CA ALA A 168 -8.41 -7.41 5.86
C ALA A 168 -8.91 -7.25 4.42
N THR A 169 -8.00 -7.02 3.47
CA THR A 169 -8.33 -6.91 2.05
C THR A 169 -8.91 -8.20 1.49
N ARG A 170 -8.35 -9.37 1.85
CA ARG A 170 -8.90 -10.68 1.43
C ARG A 170 -10.30 -10.94 1.98
N ARG A 171 -10.57 -10.50 3.20
CA ARG A 171 -11.89 -10.61 3.85
C ARG A 171 -12.91 -9.59 3.36
N GLY A 172 -12.49 -8.63 2.54
CA GLY A 172 -13.34 -7.52 2.12
C GLY A 172 -13.63 -6.50 3.23
N ASP A 173 -12.92 -6.55 4.36
CA ASP A 173 -13.05 -5.59 5.45
C ASP A 173 -12.30 -4.30 5.10
N LYS A 174 -13.03 -3.42 4.38
CA LYS A 174 -12.49 -2.14 3.90
C LYS A 174 -12.10 -1.21 5.04
N GLU A 175 -12.83 -1.22 6.15
CA GLU A 175 -12.56 -0.35 7.29
C GLU A 175 -11.28 -0.77 8.03
N ALA A 176 -11.09 -2.07 8.27
CA ALA A 176 -9.84 -2.55 8.85
C ALA A 176 -8.66 -2.31 7.91
N ALA A 177 -8.81 -2.58 6.61
CA ALA A 177 -7.76 -2.31 5.61
C ALA A 177 -7.37 -0.83 5.61
N ARG A 178 -8.35 0.09 5.65
CA ARG A 178 -8.14 1.53 5.74
C ARG A 178 -7.34 1.92 6.99
N ARG A 179 -7.72 1.43 8.17
CA ARG A 179 -7.00 1.72 9.42
C ARG A 179 -5.54 1.25 9.37
N TYR A 180 -5.30 0.02 8.87
CA TYR A 180 -3.94 -0.51 8.76
C TYR A 180 -3.10 0.24 7.72
N ALA A 181 -3.68 0.58 6.57
CA ALA A 181 -3.01 1.37 5.54
C ALA A 181 -2.67 2.79 6.04
N ALA A 182 -3.60 3.46 6.73
CA ALA A 182 -3.39 4.79 7.30
C ALA A 182 -2.26 4.78 8.34
N ARG A 183 -2.23 3.77 9.24
CA ARG A 183 -1.15 3.64 10.21
C ARG A 183 0.20 3.34 9.55
N ALA A 184 0.22 2.44 8.56
CA ALA A 184 1.42 2.15 7.78
C ALA A 184 1.93 3.40 7.03
N PHE A 185 1.03 4.24 6.53
CA PHE A 185 1.35 5.51 5.87
C PHE A 185 1.98 6.53 6.82
N GLN A 186 1.54 6.57 8.08
CA GLN A 186 2.18 7.41 9.10
C GLN A 186 3.64 7.00 9.34
N LEU A 187 3.92 5.69 9.35
CA LEU A 187 5.25 5.16 9.60
C LEU A 187 6.18 5.33 8.38
N ARG A 188 5.70 4.98 7.19
CA ARG A 188 6.53 4.96 5.96
C ARG A 188 5.75 5.47 4.74
N PRO A 189 5.52 6.79 4.63
CA PRO A 189 4.67 7.39 3.60
C PRO A 189 5.21 7.26 2.16
N GLN A 190 6.50 6.97 2.01
CA GLN A 190 7.14 6.83 0.68
C GLN A 190 7.17 5.38 0.19
N THR A 191 6.67 4.43 0.98
CA THR A 191 6.62 3.03 0.55
C THR A 191 5.52 2.86 -0.51
N PRO A 192 5.85 2.33 -1.71
CA PRO A 192 4.93 2.31 -2.85
C PRO A 192 3.55 1.73 -2.55
N TRP A 193 3.49 0.52 -1.99
CA TRP A 193 2.20 -0.12 -1.69
C TRP A 193 1.38 0.64 -0.64
N VAL A 194 2.04 1.25 0.34
CA VAL A 194 1.38 2.02 1.40
C VAL A 194 0.72 3.26 0.84
N ALA A 195 1.48 4.04 0.06
CA ALA A 195 0.97 5.27 -0.52
C ALA A 195 -0.16 5.00 -1.53
N ALA A 196 -0.08 3.89 -2.28
CA ALA A 196 -1.14 3.47 -3.19
C ALA A 196 -2.39 3.02 -2.42
N ALA A 197 -2.24 2.10 -1.46
CA ALA A 197 -3.36 1.59 -0.67
C ALA A 197 -4.06 2.69 0.15
N ALA A 198 -3.28 3.60 0.77
CA ALA A 198 -3.83 4.73 1.49
C ALA A 198 -4.63 5.65 0.57
N PHE A 199 -4.11 5.96 -0.62
CA PHE A 199 -4.83 6.77 -1.61
C PHE A 199 -6.15 6.13 -2.02
N ASP A 200 -6.13 4.86 -2.44
CA ASP A 200 -7.31 4.19 -2.96
C ASP A 200 -8.41 4.03 -1.89
N LEU A 201 -8.01 3.67 -0.65
CA LEU A 201 -8.96 3.48 0.44
C LEU A 201 -9.52 4.79 0.99
N GLU A 202 -8.70 5.85 1.10
CA GLU A 202 -9.18 7.16 1.54
C GLU A 202 -10.08 7.81 0.48
N ALA A 203 -9.74 7.68 -0.80
CA ALA A 203 -10.59 8.13 -1.90
C ALA A 203 -11.93 7.38 -1.93
N ALA A 204 -11.93 6.05 -1.73
CA ALA A 204 -13.13 5.24 -1.66
C ALA A 204 -14.01 5.57 -0.44
N ALA A 205 -13.41 6.03 0.65
CA ALA A 205 -14.12 6.50 1.84
C ALA A 205 -14.63 7.94 1.74
N GLY A 206 -14.24 8.68 0.68
CA GLY A 206 -14.59 10.10 0.51
C GLY A 206 -13.77 11.05 1.38
N ASP A 207 -12.69 10.59 1.99
CA ASP A 207 -11.76 11.47 2.70
C ASP A 207 -10.74 12.06 1.72
N TRP A 208 -11.19 13.11 1.01
CA TRP A 208 -10.39 13.75 -0.05
C TRP A 208 -9.09 14.37 0.46
N ALA A 209 -9.08 14.83 1.72
CA ALA A 209 -7.90 15.42 2.33
C ALA A 209 -6.83 14.36 2.64
N ALA A 210 -7.23 13.22 3.20
CA ALA A 210 -6.34 12.11 3.45
C ALA A 210 -5.85 11.48 2.13
N ALA A 211 -6.73 11.37 1.12
CA ALA A 211 -6.36 10.90 -0.21
C ALA A 211 -5.35 11.83 -0.89
N GLU A 212 -5.51 13.17 -0.79
CA GLU A 212 -4.54 14.13 -1.33
C GLU A 212 -3.18 13.99 -0.63
N LYS A 213 -3.16 13.82 0.69
CA LYS A 213 -1.93 13.58 1.45
C LYS A 213 -1.21 12.31 0.99
N ALA A 214 -1.96 11.23 0.75
CA ALA A 214 -1.41 9.97 0.23
C ALA A 214 -0.88 10.14 -1.22
N LEU A 215 -1.61 10.85 -2.08
CA LEU A 215 -1.16 11.19 -3.44
C LEU A 215 0.15 11.97 -3.44
N MET A 216 0.29 12.94 -2.52
CA MET A 216 1.55 13.69 -2.38
C MET A 216 2.69 12.80 -1.86
N GLY A 217 2.39 11.75 -1.09
CA GLY A 217 3.35 10.69 -0.73
C GLY A 217 3.85 9.94 -1.97
N GLN A 218 2.95 9.54 -2.87
CA GLN A 218 3.29 8.91 -4.15
C GLN A 218 4.15 9.83 -5.03
N ALA A 219 3.79 11.11 -5.10
CA ALA A 219 4.52 12.11 -5.88
C ALA A 219 5.97 12.30 -5.36
N ARG A 220 6.16 12.42 -4.05
CA ARG A 220 7.50 12.52 -3.42
C ARG A 220 8.35 11.29 -3.66
N ALA A 221 7.73 10.12 -3.65
CA ALA A 221 8.38 8.84 -3.95
C ALA A 221 8.59 8.62 -5.47
N LYS A 222 8.20 9.59 -6.33
CA LYS A 222 8.29 9.51 -7.79
C LYS A 222 7.61 8.28 -8.39
N LEU A 223 6.49 7.85 -7.79
CA LEU A 223 5.73 6.67 -8.23
C LEU A 223 4.76 6.99 -9.36
N LEU A 224 4.47 8.26 -9.58
CA LEU A 224 3.53 8.74 -10.59
C LEU A 224 4.16 9.91 -11.38
N GLU A 225 3.80 9.98 -12.66
CA GLU A 225 4.16 11.12 -13.51
C GLU A 225 3.48 12.42 -13.02
N PRO A 226 4.15 13.58 -13.14
CA PRO A 226 3.61 14.85 -12.66
C PRO A 226 2.23 15.20 -13.22
N GLY A 227 1.97 14.87 -14.50
CA GLY A 227 0.68 15.07 -15.15
C GLY A 227 -0.44 14.26 -14.50
N VAL A 228 -0.16 13.01 -14.14
CA VAL A 228 -1.11 12.12 -13.44
C VAL A 228 -1.41 12.64 -12.04
N VAL A 229 -0.39 13.11 -11.32
CA VAL A 229 -0.56 13.72 -9.99
C VAL A 229 -1.44 14.96 -10.09
N ALA A 230 -1.17 15.84 -11.04
CA ALA A 230 -1.94 17.07 -11.26
C ALA A 230 -3.41 16.73 -11.58
N ARG A 231 -3.67 15.79 -12.49
CA ARG A 231 -5.01 15.35 -12.86
C ARG A 231 -5.76 14.76 -11.66
N ARG A 232 -5.14 13.84 -10.90
CA ARG A 232 -5.76 13.24 -9.72
C ARG A 232 -6.09 14.29 -8.66
N ARG A 233 -5.22 15.28 -8.44
CA ARG A 233 -5.50 16.40 -7.54
C ARG A 233 -6.71 17.22 -8.00
N ALA A 234 -6.83 17.48 -9.30
CA ALA A 234 -7.97 18.19 -9.85
C ALA A 234 -9.30 17.41 -9.59
N VAL A 235 -9.30 16.10 -9.78
CA VAL A 235 -10.46 15.24 -9.54
C VAL A 235 -10.82 15.18 -8.05
N LEU A 236 -9.83 15.05 -7.15
CA LEU A 236 -10.05 15.13 -5.70
C LEU A 236 -10.64 16.49 -5.30
N ALA A 237 -10.11 17.59 -5.85
CA ALA A 237 -10.60 18.93 -5.55
C ALA A 237 -12.03 19.14 -6.06
N ALA A 238 -12.40 18.58 -7.23
CA ALA A 238 -13.77 18.63 -7.75
C ALA A 238 -14.74 17.86 -6.85
N ALA A 239 -14.37 16.65 -6.41
CA ALA A 239 -15.17 15.86 -5.48
C ALA A 239 -15.35 16.57 -4.13
N ALA A 240 -14.26 17.10 -3.57
CA ALA A 240 -14.32 17.88 -2.35
C ALA A 240 -15.17 19.16 -2.49
N ALA A 241 -15.13 19.82 -3.66
CA ALA A 241 -15.95 20.99 -3.93
C ALA A 241 -17.44 20.64 -3.90
N ARG A 242 -17.84 19.50 -4.49
CA ARG A 242 -19.22 19.00 -4.43
C ARG A 242 -19.66 18.78 -2.97
N ASP A 243 -18.84 18.14 -2.15
CA ASP A 243 -19.16 17.89 -0.74
C ASP A 243 -19.26 19.19 0.07
N ARG A 244 -18.44 20.22 -0.26
CA ARG A 244 -18.56 21.55 0.38
C ARG A 244 -19.85 22.26 0.00
N LEU A 245 -20.33 22.07 -1.24
CA LEU A 245 -21.63 22.62 -1.66
C LEU A 245 -22.80 21.96 -0.90
N THR A 246 -22.80 20.64 -0.80
CA THR A 246 -23.84 19.92 -0.03
C THR A 246 -23.81 20.29 1.45
N ALA A 247 -22.62 20.63 1.99
CA ALA A 247 -22.47 21.15 3.35
C ALA A 247 -22.79 22.65 3.51
N GLY A 248 -23.31 23.31 2.48
CA GLY A 248 -23.68 24.74 2.52
C GLY A 248 -22.47 25.71 2.61
N ARG A 249 -21.30 25.31 2.07
CA ARG A 249 -20.05 26.10 2.12
C ARG A 249 -19.59 26.51 0.72
N PRO A 250 -20.31 27.39 0.02
CA PRO A 250 -20.04 27.72 -1.39
C PRO A 250 -18.67 28.38 -1.61
N GLU A 251 -18.21 29.23 -0.70
CA GLU A 251 -16.88 29.88 -0.84
C GLU A 251 -15.72 28.85 -0.83
N GLN A 252 -15.82 27.82 0.04
CA GLN A 252 -14.81 26.77 0.08
C GLN A 252 -14.89 25.90 -1.17
N ALA A 253 -16.09 25.57 -1.62
CA ALA A 253 -16.33 24.84 -2.86
C ALA A 253 -15.74 25.57 -4.06
N LEU A 254 -15.94 26.89 -4.15
CA LEU A 254 -15.41 27.71 -5.22
C LEU A 254 -13.88 27.72 -5.29
N LYS A 255 -13.20 27.81 -4.15
CA LYS A 255 -11.73 27.72 -4.09
C LYS A 255 -11.23 26.38 -4.66
N LEU A 256 -11.84 25.29 -4.25
CA LEU A 256 -11.49 23.94 -4.69
C LEU A 256 -11.80 23.72 -6.18
N ALA A 257 -12.99 24.11 -6.62
CA ALA A 257 -13.40 23.97 -8.02
C ALA A 257 -12.50 24.80 -8.96
N ASN A 258 -12.17 26.04 -8.59
CA ASN A 258 -11.26 26.87 -9.37
C ASN A 258 -9.83 26.30 -9.42
N ALA A 259 -9.34 25.67 -8.33
CA ALA A 259 -8.06 24.99 -8.34
C ALA A 259 -8.07 23.78 -9.30
N ALA A 260 -9.17 23.04 -9.34
CA ALA A 260 -9.36 21.93 -10.27
C ALA A 260 -9.38 22.40 -11.74
N LEU A 261 -10.13 23.48 -12.03
CA LEU A 261 -10.27 24.02 -13.38
C LEU A 261 -8.99 24.65 -13.92
N LYS A 262 -8.08 25.13 -13.07
CA LYS A 262 -6.75 25.60 -13.50
C LYS A 262 -5.91 24.45 -14.11
N VAL A 263 -6.07 23.25 -13.60
CA VAL A 263 -5.33 22.06 -14.05
C VAL A 263 -6.06 21.35 -15.20
N SER A 264 -7.38 21.26 -15.11
CA SER A 264 -8.25 20.57 -16.07
C SER A 264 -9.45 21.47 -16.41
N PRO A 265 -9.33 22.37 -17.40
CA PRO A 265 -10.39 23.33 -17.75
C PRO A 265 -11.70 22.65 -18.18
N GLY A 266 -11.63 21.45 -18.78
CA GLY A 266 -12.78 20.66 -19.20
C GLY A 266 -13.34 19.70 -18.12
N LEU A 267 -12.88 19.80 -16.86
CA LEU A 267 -13.40 18.91 -15.81
C LEU A 267 -14.83 19.30 -15.43
N LEU A 268 -15.79 18.55 -15.96
CA LEU A 268 -17.23 18.81 -15.84
C LEU A 268 -17.66 19.10 -14.42
N GLU A 269 -17.31 18.20 -13.48
CA GLU A 269 -17.75 18.33 -12.08
C GLU A 269 -17.20 19.58 -11.39
N ALA A 270 -15.97 19.96 -11.72
CA ALA A 270 -15.40 21.20 -11.21
C ALA A 270 -16.14 22.43 -11.77
N ALA A 271 -16.53 22.40 -13.07
CA ALA A 271 -17.31 23.47 -13.68
C ALA A 271 -18.71 23.58 -13.08
N LEU A 272 -19.38 22.46 -12.89
CA LEU A 272 -20.71 22.41 -12.25
C LEU A 272 -20.63 22.90 -10.80
N ALA A 273 -19.62 22.45 -10.04
CA ALA A 273 -19.43 22.90 -8.65
C ALA A 273 -19.13 24.41 -8.57
N ALA A 274 -18.27 24.94 -9.45
CA ALA A 274 -17.96 26.36 -9.49
C ALA A 274 -19.20 27.20 -9.86
N ALA A 275 -19.98 26.74 -10.85
CA ALA A 275 -21.20 27.42 -11.25
C ALA A 275 -22.27 27.43 -10.15
N ALA A 276 -22.45 26.29 -9.47
CA ALA A 276 -23.36 26.20 -8.34
C ALA A 276 -22.92 27.10 -7.17
N ALA A 277 -21.63 27.17 -6.88
CA ALA A 277 -21.06 28.05 -5.86
C ALA A 277 -21.29 29.53 -6.20
N TRP A 278 -20.98 29.95 -7.45
CA TRP A 278 -21.24 31.32 -7.89
C TRP A 278 -22.71 31.70 -7.83
N ARG A 279 -23.61 30.76 -8.15
CA ARG A 279 -25.05 30.97 -8.03
C ARG A 279 -25.47 31.17 -6.57
N ALA A 280 -24.95 30.34 -5.67
CA ALA A 280 -25.22 30.47 -4.23
C ALA A 280 -24.74 31.83 -3.66
N GLU A 281 -23.65 32.36 -4.21
CA GLU A 281 -23.14 33.71 -3.87
C GLU A 281 -23.91 34.85 -4.56
N GLY A 282 -24.98 34.57 -5.31
CA GLY A 282 -25.75 35.62 -6.01
C GLY A 282 -25.05 36.22 -7.24
N ARG A 283 -24.10 35.50 -7.85
CA ARG A 283 -23.31 35.92 -9.01
C ARG A 283 -23.58 35.12 -10.28
N PRO A 284 -24.81 35.11 -10.81
CA PRO A 284 -25.22 34.24 -11.92
C PRO A 284 -24.40 34.50 -13.21
N LYS A 285 -23.98 35.74 -13.46
CA LYS A 285 -23.11 36.05 -14.62
C LYS A 285 -21.77 35.29 -14.59
N ARG A 286 -21.15 35.19 -13.42
CA ARG A 286 -19.91 34.43 -13.27
C ARG A 286 -20.13 32.92 -13.40
N ALA A 287 -21.24 32.42 -12.88
CA ALA A 287 -21.65 31.04 -13.07
C ALA A 287 -21.82 30.70 -14.56
N ALA A 288 -22.51 31.56 -15.31
CA ALA A 288 -22.66 31.39 -16.75
C ALA A 288 -21.32 31.33 -17.50
N GLN A 289 -20.39 32.26 -17.20
CA GLN A 289 -19.05 32.27 -17.81
C GLN A 289 -18.26 31.01 -17.58
N VAL A 290 -18.35 30.39 -16.38
CA VAL A 290 -17.69 29.13 -16.10
C VAL A 290 -18.28 28.00 -16.94
N LEU A 291 -19.60 27.92 -17.04
CA LEU A 291 -20.29 26.91 -17.85
C LEU A 291 -20.03 27.09 -19.34
N GLU A 292 -19.96 28.34 -19.85
CA GLU A 292 -19.62 28.65 -21.25
C GLU A 292 -18.22 28.12 -21.60
N ARG A 293 -17.21 28.39 -20.75
CA ARG A 293 -15.85 27.87 -20.95
C ARG A 293 -15.79 26.33 -20.92
N ALA A 294 -16.54 25.72 -20.00
CA ALA A 294 -16.62 24.25 -19.95
C ALA A 294 -17.29 23.69 -21.19
N TRP A 295 -18.32 24.35 -21.71
CA TRP A 295 -19.01 23.97 -22.95
C TRP A 295 -18.09 24.11 -24.18
N GLU A 296 -17.27 25.16 -24.24
CA GLU A 296 -16.25 25.31 -25.30
C GLU A 296 -15.23 24.17 -25.28
N ALA A 297 -14.88 23.68 -24.10
CA ALA A 297 -13.99 22.53 -23.97
C ALA A 297 -14.69 21.25 -24.43
N GLU A 298 -15.79 20.88 -23.76
CA GLU A 298 -16.55 19.67 -24.03
C GLU A 298 -18.04 19.87 -23.68
N PRO A 299 -18.93 19.99 -24.68
CA PRO A 299 -20.37 20.09 -24.44
C PRO A 299 -20.93 18.85 -23.75
N HIS A 300 -21.73 19.07 -22.70
CA HIS A 300 -22.30 18.00 -21.91
C HIS A 300 -23.73 18.37 -21.45
N PRO A 301 -24.70 17.42 -21.41
CA PRO A 301 -26.08 17.69 -21.02
C PRO A 301 -26.20 18.38 -19.65
N ALA A 302 -25.38 17.97 -18.68
CA ALA A 302 -25.39 18.56 -17.34
C ALA A 302 -25.00 20.05 -17.33
N LEU A 303 -24.10 20.49 -18.24
CA LEU A 303 -23.76 21.90 -18.39
C LEU A 303 -24.94 22.70 -18.93
N ALA A 304 -25.66 22.14 -19.93
CA ALA A 304 -26.86 22.75 -20.48
C ALA A 304 -27.96 22.91 -19.41
N THR A 305 -28.18 21.88 -18.61
CA THR A 305 -29.15 21.92 -17.50
C THR A 305 -28.76 22.96 -16.44
N ALA A 306 -27.50 22.99 -16.04
CA ALA A 306 -26.99 23.96 -15.09
C ALA A 306 -27.08 25.40 -15.63
N TYR A 307 -26.81 25.59 -16.94
CA TYR A 307 -26.91 26.88 -17.59
C TYR A 307 -28.36 27.35 -17.68
N ALA A 308 -29.29 26.49 -18.06
CA ALA A 308 -30.71 26.80 -18.11
C ALA A 308 -31.27 27.23 -16.73
N ALA A 309 -30.77 26.64 -15.63
CA ALA A 309 -31.14 27.02 -14.28
C ALA A 309 -30.65 28.41 -13.84
N ILE A 310 -29.71 28.99 -14.58
CA ILE A 310 -29.15 30.35 -14.34
C ILE A 310 -29.78 31.36 -15.30
N ALA A 311 -30.10 30.95 -16.53
CA ALA A 311 -30.66 31.81 -17.56
C ALA A 311 -32.07 32.29 -17.16
N GLN A 312 -32.36 33.57 -17.40
CA GLN A 312 -33.71 34.07 -17.17
C GLN A 312 -34.72 33.39 -18.11
N PRO A 313 -35.93 33.08 -17.64
CA PRO A 313 -36.97 32.57 -18.51
C PRO A 313 -37.22 33.50 -19.70
N GLY A 314 -37.16 32.97 -20.92
CA GLY A 314 -37.31 33.77 -22.14
C GLY A 314 -36.02 34.42 -22.69
N GLY A 315 -34.92 34.37 -21.96
CA GLY A 315 -33.64 34.94 -22.41
C GLY A 315 -32.96 34.11 -23.51
N ARG A 316 -32.01 34.72 -24.24
CA ARG A 316 -31.21 34.10 -25.32
C ARG A 316 -30.02 33.26 -24.76
N GLY A 317 -30.14 32.75 -23.54
CA GLY A 317 -29.03 32.03 -22.91
C GLY A 317 -28.69 30.74 -23.63
N VAL A 318 -29.70 29.95 -23.98
CA VAL A 318 -29.54 28.67 -24.68
C VAL A 318 -28.91 28.86 -26.06
N GLU A 319 -29.38 29.87 -26.82
CA GLU A 319 -28.86 30.20 -28.12
C GLU A 319 -27.37 30.62 -28.04
N ARG A 320 -27.02 31.39 -27.01
CA ARG A 320 -25.64 31.80 -26.76
C ARG A 320 -24.73 30.59 -26.46
N LEU A 321 -25.20 29.68 -25.59
CA LEU A 321 -24.42 28.48 -25.24
C LEU A 321 -24.19 27.59 -26.48
N SER A 322 -25.26 27.34 -27.26
CA SER A 322 -25.21 26.52 -28.47
C SER A 322 -24.32 27.13 -29.56
N ALA A 323 -24.29 28.46 -29.66
CA ALA A 323 -23.47 29.20 -30.63
C ALA A 323 -21.96 29.03 -30.39
N LEU A 324 -21.52 28.63 -29.19
CA LEU A 324 -20.11 28.38 -28.91
C LEU A 324 -19.59 27.13 -29.65
N LYS A 325 -20.46 26.12 -29.87
CA LYS A 325 -20.15 24.89 -30.62
C LYS A 325 -21.35 24.41 -31.46
N PRO A 326 -21.73 25.11 -32.52
CA PRO A 326 -23.00 24.87 -33.23
C PRO A 326 -23.07 23.52 -33.92
N GLY A 327 -21.92 22.93 -34.31
CA GLY A 327 -21.84 21.62 -34.94
C GLY A 327 -21.92 20.42 -34.00
N HIS A 328 -21.83 20.64 -32.69
CA HIS A 328 -21.81 19.56 -31.72
C HIS A 328 -23.23 18.95 -31.51
N PRO A 329 -23.37 17.61 -31.41
CA PRO A 329 -24.66 16.96 -31.16
C PRO A 329 -25.44 17.54 -29.99
N GLU A 330 -24.80 17.81 -28.86
CA GLU A 330 -25.43 18.38 -27.66
C GLU A 330 -25.96 19.79 -27.90
N SER A 331 -25.29 20.61 -28.73
CA SER A 331 -25.76 21.93 -29.09
C SER A 331 -27.04 21.87 -29.92
N ARG A 332 -27.11 20.92 -30.86
CA ARG A 332 -28.31 20.69 -31.66
C ARG A 332 -29.47 20.16 -30.83
N LEU A 333 -29.23 19.19 -29.94
CA LEU A 333 -30.23 18.69 -29.01
C LEU A 333 -30.76 19.77 -28.07
N LEU A 334 -29.88 20.64 -27.58
CA LEU A 334 -30.24 21.78 -26.74
C LEU A 334 -31.11 22.79 -27.49
N MET A 335 -30.77 23.11 -28.74
CA MET A 335 -31.56 23.99 -29.60
C MET A 335 -32.92 23.40 -29.96
N ALA A 336 -32.99 22.11 -30.28
CA ALA A 336 -34.25 21.41 -30.55
C ALA A 336 -35.18 21.39 -29.33
N ALA A 337 -34.62 21.09 -28.11
CA ALA A 337 -35.40 21.18 -26.88
C ALA A 337 -35.89 22.60 -26.59
N ARG A 338 -35.08 23.62 -26.92
CA ARG A 338 -35.51 25.03 -26.83
C ARG A 338 -36.63 25.36 -27.82
N ALA A 339 -36.55 24.89 -29.08
CA ALA A 339 -37.61 25.04 -30.05
C ALA A 339 -38.91 24.37 -29.58
N ALA A 340 -38.85 23.17 -29.04
CA ALA A 340 -39.97 22.49 -28.43
C ALA A 340 -40.60 23.33 -27.29
N SER A 341 -39.81 23.87 -26.39
CA SER A 341 -40.28 24.68 -25.25
C SER A 341 -40.97 25.98 -25.67
N ARG A 342 -40.71 26.47 -26.89
CA ARG A 342 -41.34 27.68 -27.49
C ARG A 342 -42.54 27.32 -28.38
N GLY A 343 -42.86 26.03 -28.57
CA GLY A 343 -43.87 25.57 -29.51
C GLY A 343 -43.44 25.67 -30.98
N ALA A 344 -42.15 25.92 -31.28
CA ALA A 344 -41.61 26.03 -32.64
C ALA A 344 -41.27 24.62 -33.19
N TYR A 345 -42.19 23.71 -33.17
CA TYR A 345 -41.98 22.29 -33.49
C TYR A 345 -41.51 22.07 -34.95
N HIS A 346 -41.86 22.99 -35.86
CA HIS A 346 -41.48 22.94 -37.27
C HIS A 346 -39.97 23.13 -37.50
N GLU A 347 -39.25 23.72 -36.51
CA GLU A 347 -37.80 23.91 -36.59
C GLU A 347 -36.99 22.69 -36.19
N ILE A 348 -37.63 21.74 -35.44
CA ILE A 348 -36.93 20.63 -34.78
C ILE A 348 -36.25 19.69 -35.77
N GLU A 349 -36.98 19.32 -36.85
CA GLU A 349 -36.45 18.44 -37.89
C GLU A 349 -35.21 19.04 -38.58
N THR A 350 -35.25 20.32 -38.90
CA THR A 350 -34.11 21.03 -39.52
C THR A 350 -32.92 21.09 -38.57
N ILE A 351 -33.15 21.36 -37.28
CA ILE A 351 -32.08 21.44 -36.26
C ILE A 351 -31.42 20.06 -36.05
N LEU A 352 -32.23 18.99 -35.96
CA LEU A 352 -31.76 17.64 -35.69
C LEU A 352 -31.27 16.90 -36.95
N GLY A 353 -31.61 17.37 -38.17
CA GLY A 353 -31.33 16.66 -39.42
C GLY A 353 -30.00 15.90 -39.45
N PRO A 354 -28.85 16.54 -39.21
CA PRO A 354 -27.56 15.84 -39.22
C PRO A 354 -27.41 14.75 -38.15
N LEU A 355 -28.25 14.70 -37.11
CA LEU A 355 -28.26 13.65 -36.10
C LEU A 355 -29.22 12.50 -36.45
N LEU A 356 -30.06 12.71 -37.48
CA LEU A 356 -31.04 11.74 -37.94
C LEU A 356 -30.52 10.86 -39.12
N ASP A 357 -29.40 11.25 -39.73
CA ASP A 357 -28.78 10.54 -40.86
C ASP A 357 -28.20 9.15 -40.52
N GLY A 358 -28.23 8.77 -39.28
CA GLY A 358 -27.76 7.48 -38.76
C GLY A 358 -28.73 6.83 -37.78
N VAL A 359 -28.19 6.30 -36.71
CA VAL A 359 -29.00 5.82 -35.56
C VAL A 359 -29.21 6.97 -34.59
N PRO A 360 -30.38 7.61 -34.58
CA PRO A 360 -30.63 8.74 -33.69
C PRO A 360 -30.61 8.29 -32.21
N SER A 361 -30.14 9.19 -31.33
CA SER A 361 -30.21 8.95 -29.88
C SER A 361 -31.68 8.95 -29.42
N ALA A 362 -31.95 8.31 -28.28
CA ALA A 362 -33.27 8.28 -27.70
C ALA A 362 -33.82 9.71 -27.47
N ARG A 363 -32.99 10.69 -27.11
CA ARG A 363 -33.39 12.09 -26.95
C ARG A 363 -33.80 12.75 -28.26
N ALA A 364 -33.00 12.51 -29.33
CA ALA A 364 -33.34 13.05 -30.64
C ALA A 364 -34.66 12.46 -31.15
N ALA A 365 -34.81 11.16 -31.03
CA ALA A 365 -36.03 10.48 -31.46
C ALA A 365 -37.28 10.92 -30.65
N ARG A 366 -37.17 11.16 -29.33
CA ARG A 366 -38.27 11.72 -28.51
C ARG A 366 -38.67 13.13 -28.93
N LEU A 367 -37.67 14.01 -29.18
CA LEU A 367 -37.95 15.35 -29.66
C LEU A 367 -38.66 15.35 -31.01
N MET A 368 -38.32 14.40 -31.90
CA MET A 368 -39.02 14.22 -33.17
C MET A 368 -40.47 13.69 -32.94
N ALA A 369 -40.66 12.75 -32.01
CA ALA A 369 -42.01 12.25 -31.66
C ALA A 369 -42.88 13.38 -31.10
N ASP A 370 -42.35 14.20 -30.19
CA ASP A 370 -43.05 15.36 -29.62
C ASP A 370 -43.42 16.38 -30.68
N ALA A 371 -42.51 16.64 -31.64
CA ALA A 371 -42.71 17.55 -32.75
C ALA A 371 -43.85 17.06 -33.69
N ALA A 372 -43.80 15.78 -34.09
CA ALA A 372 -44.84 15.18 -34.91
C ALA A 372 -46.19 15.17 -34.24
N ALA A 373 -46.23 14.83 -32.93
CA ALA A 373 -47.48 14.85 -32.15
C ALA A 373 -48.09 16.24 -32.06
N ALA A 374 -47.26 17.26 -31.82
CA ALA A 374 -47.71 18.66 -31.77
C ALA A 374 -48.22 19.20 -33.11
N GLN A 375 -47.71 18.68 -34.23
CA GLN A 375 -48.15 18.99 -35.58
C GLN A 375 -49.37 18.17 -36.03
N GLY A 376 -49.85 17.25 -35.18
CA GLY A 376 -50.99 16.41 -35.44
C GLY A 376 -50.73 15.16 -36.26
N ASP A 377 -49.48 14.93 -36.62
CA ASP A 377 -49.03 13.70 -37.36
C ASP A 377 -48.85 12.54 -36.36
N ARG A 378 -49.96 11.81 -36.14
CA ARG A 378 -49.98 10.69 -35.20
C ARG A 378 -49.16 9.50 -35.66
N GLU A 379 -49.05 9.29 -36.98
CA GLU A 379 -48.31 8.17 -37.54
C GLU A 379 -46.79 8.40 -37.38
N ALA A 380 -46.31 9.55 -37.77
CA ALA A 380 -44.90 9.93 -37.53
C ALA A 380 -44.55 9.96 -36.05
N ALA A 381 -45.46 10.46 -35.20
CA ALA A 381 -45.24 10.46 -33.75
C ALA A 381 -45.05 9.04 -33.18
N ARG A 382 -45.89 8.09 -33.59
CA ARG A 382 -45.70 6.67 -33.18
C ARG A 382 -44.39 6.08 -33.68
N LEU A 383 -44.10 6.30 -34.97
CA LEU A 383 -42.83 5.81 -35.60
C LEU A 383 -41.61 6.31 -34.83
N TRP A 384 -41.56 7.59 -34.50
CA TRP A 384 -40.47 8.16 -33.74
C TRP A 384 -40.44 7.72 -32.29
N ALA A 385 -41.56 7.51 -31.65
CA ALA A 385 -41.66 6.96 -30.29
C ALA A 385 -41.13 5.51 -30.25
N ASP A 386 -41.49 4.68 -31.23
CA ASP A 386 -40.95 3.30 -31.38
C ASP A 386 -39.46 3.30 -31.60
N ARG A 387 -38.96 4.20 -32.48
CA ARG A 387 -37.53 4.40 -32.66
C ARG A 387 -36.83 4.83 -31.36
N ALA A 388 -37.43 5.69 -30.55
CA ALA A 388 -36.88 6.12 -29.27
C ALA A 388 -36.74 4.97 -28.26
N LEU A 389 -37.71 3.99 -28.30
CA LEU A 389 -37.62 2.78 -27.45
C LEU A 389 -36.48 1.84 -27.86
N GLY A 390 -36.22 1.72 -29.16
CA GLY A 390 -35.13 0.88 -29.71
C GLY A 390 -33.79 1.62 -29.82
N ALA A 391 -33.76 2.92 -29.62
CA ALA A 391 -32.56 3.73 -29.77
C ALA A 391 -31.53 3.46 -28.67
N PRO A 392 -30.23 3.68 -28.97
CA PRO A 392 -29.22 3.68 -27.95
C PRO A 392 -29.58 4.65 -26.81
N ARG A 393 -29.40 4.20 -25.57
CA ARG A 393 -29.62 5.04 -24.41
C ARG A 393 -28.76 6.29 -24.49
N ASP A 394 -29.21 7.36 -23.83
CA ASP A 394 -28.40 8.57 -23.68
C ASP A 394 -27.08 8.26 -23.01
N GLY A 395 -26.08 9.13 -23.22
CA GLY A 395 -24.75 8.94 -22.68
C GLY A 395 -24.73 8.61 -21.19
N VAL A 396 -23.82 7.75 -20.80
CA VAL A 396 -23.63 7.31 -19.41
C VAL A 396 -22.17 7.42 -19.02
N TRP A 397 -21.92 7.54 -17.73
CA TRP A 397 -20.59 7.42 -17.19
C TRP A 397 -20.17 5.95 -17.18
N ARG A 398 -19.17 5.61 -17.97
CA ARG A 398 -18.64 4.26 -18.04
C ARG A 398 -17.21 4.23 -17.52
N CYS A 399 -16.94 3.29 -16.64
CA CYS A 399 -15.59 3.05 -16.14
C CYS A 399 -14.72 2.45 -17.27
N THR A 400 -13.60 3.09 -17.57
CA THR A 400 -12.65 2.61 -18.59
C THR A 400 -11.87 1.37 -18.16
N ALA A 401 -11.84 1.08 -16.84
CA ALA A 401 -11.13 -0.07 -16.29
C ALA A 401 -12.00 -1.35 -16.26
N CYS A 402 -13.28 -1.26 -15.87
CA CYS A 402 -14.13 -2.45 -15.70
C CYS A 402 -15.43 -2.43 -16.51
N GLY A 403 -15.72 -1.34 -17.22
CA GLY A 403 -16.95 -1.22 -18.00
C GLY A 403 -18.22 -0.92 -17.19
N HIS A 404 -18.11 -0.77 -15.86
CA HIS A 404 -19.27 -0.43 -15.01
C HIS A 404 -19.93 0.88 -15.46
N GLU A 405 -21.24 0.89 -15.61
CA GLU A 405 -22.01 2.06 -16.01
C GLU A 405 -22.71 2.70 -14.79
N SER A 406 -22.67 4.02 -14.72
CA SER A 406 -23.34 4.81 -13.70
C SER A 406 -24.06 6.00 -14.33
N PRO A 407 -25.28 6.34 -13.85
CA PRO A 407 -25.97 7.56 -14.30
C PRO A 407 -25.28 8.83 -13.80
N GLU A 408 -24.56 8.74 -12.71
CA GLU A 408 -23.88 9.86 -12.07
C GLU A 408 -22.38 9.68 -12.09
N TRP A 409 -21.67 10.81 -12.23
CA TRP A 409 -20.21 10.81 -12.12
C TRP A 409 -19.77 10.53 -10.68
N GLY A 410 -18.76 9.70 -10.57
CA GLY A 410 -18.03 9.48 -9.33
C GLY A 410 -16.54 9.47 -9.55
N PRO A 411 -15.73 10.06 -8.63
CA PRO A 411 -14.27 10.02 -8.72
C PRO A 411 -13.71 8.61 -8.57
N VAL A 412 -14.45 7.73 -7.90
CA VAL A 412 -14.13 6.33 -7.66
C VAL A 412 -15.22 5.47 -8.29
N CYS A 413 -14.84 4.50 -9.08
CA CYS A 413 -15.78 3.57 -9.70
C CYS A 413 -16.46 2.68 -8.64
N ALA A 414 -17.79 2.65 -8.63
CA ALA A 414 -18.54 1.80 -7.71
C ALA A 414 -18.34 0.30 -7.95
N GLY A 415 -18.02 -0.10 -9.19
CA GLY A 415 -17.82 -1.51 -9.53
C GLY A 415 -16.42 -2.04 -9.16
N CYS A 416 -15.35 -1.30 -9.46
CA CYS A 416 -13.98 -1.81 -9.28
C CYS A 416 -13.11 -0.97 -8.33
N GLY A 417 -13.61 0.16 -7.81
CA GLY A 417 -12.85 1.03 -6.93
C GLY A 417 -11.75 1.87 -7.61
N ALA A 418 -11.61 1.79 -8.93
CA ALA A 418 -10.58 2.55 -9.64
C ALA A 418 -10.89 4.05 -9.62
N PHE A 419 -9.84 4.86 -9.42
CA PHE A 419 -9.95 6.32 -9.32
C PHE A 419 -9.77 6.99 -10.69
N ASP A 420 -10.59 8.02 -11.01
CA ASP A 420 -10.56 8.83 -12.24
C ASP A 420 -10.67 8.00 -13.53
N THR A 421 -11.55 7.00 -13.53
CA THR A 421 -11.78 6.10 -14.67
C THR A 421 -13.14 6.28 -15.33
N ALA A 422 -13.99 7.16 -14.80
CA ALA A 422 -15.30 7.46 -15.36
C ALA A 422 -15.14 8.34 -16.61
N ALA A 423 -15.56 7.85 -17.77
CA ALA A 423 -15.64 8.59 -19.01
C ALA A 423 -17.08 8.66 -19.48
N TRP A 424 -17.52 9.84 -19.93
CA TRP A 424 -18.81 10.00 -20.58
C TRP A 424 -18.75 9.33 -21.95
N ARG A 425 -19.65 8.40 -22.20
CA ARG A 425 -19.70 7.66 -23.46
C ARG A 425 -21.07 7.71 -24.05
N ASP A 426 -21.14 7.97 -25.34
CA ASP A 426 -22.32 7.73 -26.11
C ASP A 426 -22.52 6.20 -26.23
N PRO A 427 -23.74 5.68 -25.94
CA PRO A 427 -23.98 4.24 -25.97
C PRO A 427 -23.80 3.55 -27.32
N THR A 428 -23.62 4.32 -28.37
CA THR A 428 -23.38 3.82 -29.73
C THR A 428 -22.02 3.18 -29.98
N HIS A 429 -21.06 3.28 -29.04
CA HIS A 429 -19.75 2.67 -29.19
C HIS A 429 -19.60 1.49 -28.24
N PRO A 430 -19.55 0.23 -28.76
CA PRO A 430 -19.21 -0.91 -27.93
C PRO A 430 -17.79 -0.75 -27.43
N VAL A 431 -17.63 -0.47 -26.15
CA VAL A 431 -16.32 -0.51 -25.50
C VAL A 431 -16.03 -1.97 -25.21
N THR A 432 -15.01 -2.54 -25.83
CA THR A 432 -14.43 -3.79 -25.39
C THR A 432 -14.02 -3.60 -23.93
N PRO A 433 -14.56 -4.36 -22.96
CA PRO A 433 -14.13 -4.20 -21.57
C PRO A 433 -12.64 -4.49 -21.50
N ALA A 434 -11.84 -3.49 -21.13
CA ALA A 434 -10.51 -3.77 -20.63
C ALA A 434 -10.73 -4.74 -19.46
N LEU A 435 -10.11 -5.91 -19.53
CA LEU A 435 -10.24 -7.00 -18.57
C LEU A 435 -10.34 -6.42 -17.16
N ALA A 436 -11.45 -6.70 -16.50
CA ALA A 436 -11.73 -6.25 -15.16
C ALA A 436 -10.51 -6.52 -14.29
N GLY A 437 -9.92 -5.43 -13.80
CA GLY A 437 -8.88 -5.56 -12.79
C GLY A 437 -9.55 -6.10 -11.53
N ASP A 438 -9.55 -7.40 -11.38
CA ASP A 438 -10.00 -8.10 -10.19
C ASP A 438 -9.37 -7.47 -8.92
N ALA A 439 -10.02 -7.65 -7.78
CA ALA A 439 -9.38 -7.45 -6.47
C ALA A 439 -8.00 -8.16 -6.40
N ALA A 440 -7.80 -9.19 -7.22
CA ALA A 440 -6.52 -9.77 -7.60
C ALA A 440 -5.52 -8.73 -8.16
N THR A 441 -5.94 -7.70 -8.89
CA THR A 441 -5.03 -6.67 -9.42
C THR A 441 -4.52 -5.75 -8.31
N LEU A 442 -5.32 -5.46 -7.30
CA LEU A 442 -4.86 -4.78 -6.09
C LEU A 442 -3.87 -5.66 -5.31
N LEU A 443 -4.16 -6.95 -5.18
CA LEU A 443 -3.25 -7.94 -4.58
C LEU A 443 -1.98 -8.11 -5.44
N TYR A 444 -2.07 -8.09 -6.77
CA TYR A 444 -0.93 -8.17 -7.67
C TYR A 444 -0.01 -6.94 -7.59
N ARG A 445 -0.57 -5.76 -7.36
CA ARG A 445 0.23 -4.54 -7.08
C ARG A 445 0.87 -4.55 -5.70
N LEU A 446 0.34 -5.33 -4.76
CA LEU A 446 0.79 -5.42 -3.37
C LEU A 446 1.72 -6.61 -3.10
N THR A 447 1.69 -7.64 -3.95
CA THR A 447 2.67 -8.72 -3.97
C THR A 447 3.66 -8.44 -5.09
N PRO A 448 4.98 -8.33 -4.82
CA PRO A 448 5.96 -8.33 -5.90
C PRO A 448 5.74 -9.59 -6.73
N PRO A 449 5.78 -9.51 -8.08
CA PRO A 449 5.61 -10.67 -8.93
C PRO A 449 6.64 -11.73 -8.52
N GLN A 450 6.18 -12.92 -8.19
CA GLN A 450 7.04 -14.08 -7.91
C GLN A 450 7.95 -14.43 -9.11
N ASN A 451 7.72 -13.83 -10.28
CA ASN A 451 8.46 -14.03 -11.52
C ASN A 451 9.67 -13.11 -11.73
N MET A 452 10.04 -12.24 -10.77
CA MET A 452 11.33 -11.55 -10.89
C MET A 452 12.55 -12.44 -10.55
N MET A 453 12.32 -13.69 -10.18
CA MET A 453 13.38 -14.71 -10.03
C MET A 453 13.46 -15.68 -11.23
N ALA A 454 12.58 -15.58 -12.22
CA ALA A 454 12.54 -16.48 -13.39
C ALA A 454 13.34 -15.97 -14.59
N GLY A 455 14.20 -14.97 -14.41
CA GLY A 455 15.05 -14.40 -15.47
C GLY A 455 16.55 -14.50 -15.23
N ALA A 456 17.00 -15.25 -14.22
CA ALA A 456 18.41 -15.63 -14.12
C ALA A 456 18.57 -17.03 -14.69
N ASP A 457 19.17 -17.15 -15.88
CA ASP A 457 19.65 -18.42 -16.43
C ASP A 457 20.50 -19.12 -15.38
N LEU A 458 19.90 -20.10 -14.70
CA LEU A 458 20.63 -21.03 -13.85
C LEU A 458 21.43 -21.96 -14.76
N PRO A 459 22.76 -22.05 -14.63
CA PRO A 459 23.54 -23.01 -15.39
C PRO A 459 23.05 -24.43 -15.07
N ALA A 460 22.86 -25.24 -16.11
CA ALA A 460 22.49 -26.64 -16.00
C ALA A 460 23.42 -27.40 -15.05
N PRO A 461 22.93 -28.35 -14.23
CA PRO A 461 23.78 -29.19 -13.40
C PRO A 461 24.72 -29.98 -14.30
N ARG A 462 26.00 -29.98 -13.96
CA ARG A 462 27.02 -30.82 -14.64
C ARG A 462 26.67 -32.27 -14.41
N PRO A 463 26.71 -33.13 -15.45
CA PRO A 463 26.64 -34.55 -15.28
C PRO A 463 27.92 -35.04 -14.59
N ASP A 464 27.79 -35.85 -13.55
CA ASP A 464 28.88 -36.63 -12.96
C ASP A 464 29.32 -37.77 -13.90
#